data_dad972815249cabc88ce50597d6f34af
#
_entry.id   dad972815249cabc88ce50597d6f34af
#
_cell.length_a   1.000
_cell.length_b   1.000
_cell.length_c   1.000
_cell.angle_alpha   90.00
_cell.angle_beta   90.00
_cell.angle_gamma   90.00
#
_symmetry.space_group_name_H-M   'P 1'
#
loop_
_entity.id
_entity.type
_entity.pdbx_description
1 polymer ?
#
loop_
_entity_poly.entity_id
_entity_poly.type
_entity_poly.pdbx_seq_one_letter_code
_entity_poly.pdbx_strand_id
1 'polypeptide(L)'
;MNIHVPTFFARRSALLAALIGFSAALSCCNRQEEAAGKSAASIASASPGYTLVQTLTSMDTDLIDLEGRVVHRWSSSYKLGGGAYIQPNGNLLRTCILPRNPFNSACPGLSGAAEILDWDGNQLWSYEFATPDQTLHHDITLLPNGNILMIGVEQKSREDQIAIGRDPARMRNDVMWFDYIIELKPTGRSGGEIVWEWHMWDHLIQDFDKTKKNYGVVADHPEKIDINFIEENILARGGNSTMARLQSLGYVGGSGGPVDPRASLPDWTHANSIAYNEKLDQIVLSVRGPGELWVLDHSTTREEAATDKGGRHGKGGGLLYRWGNPQAYQRGAPQDQQFFGQHDVHWIADGLPGAGNIIVFNNGDNRKDGAYSSIEEIKPPVRADGSYEIEDGAPYGPEKPAWRYVAEPKEDFFSQFLSGVQRLPNGNTLICAGMSAELIEVTPSGKTVWTKNLGDAPGKPGAQGPGRRAAGGPGAGPGAGGPGAPGATGAPRPMLIEPVGNHGLNAAEISFLLGPDSVLSAPPPGPPGEGGPGDMSGPPGGPDGPGGMGGPPGGPGGRGPGGPGMRPGGGGGPPTKGIFRAVRYSPDHPAFKGRKMEPLAGGIAAE
;
A
#
# COMPACT_ATOMS: atom_id res chain seq x y z
N MET A 1 2.37 -66.53 62.11
CA MET A 1 3.25 -66.94 61.02
C MET A 1 3.19 -65.82 59.99
N ASN A 2 4.13 -64.86 60.11
CA ASN A 2 4.19 -63.66 59.27
C ASN A 2 5.07 -63.95 58.07
N ILE A 3 4.50 -63.82 56.86
CA ILE A 3 5.24 -63.94 55.63
C ILE A 3 5.53 -62.53 55.09
N HIS A 4 6.81 -62.16 55.08
CA HIS A 4 7.34 -60.95 54.49
C HIS A 4 7.42 -61.12 52.97
N VAL A 5 6.79 -60.21 52.22
CA VAL A 5 6.95 -60.10 50.77
C VAL A 5 7.92 -58.94 50.48
N PRO A 6 8.98 -59.11 49.71
CA PRO A 6 9.94 -58.04 49.49
C PRO A 6 9.49 -57.14 48.30
N THR A 7 9.67 -55.86 48.54
CA THR A 7 9.47 -54.74 47.61
C THR A 7 10.51 -54.77 46.46
N PHE A 8 10.14 -55.39 45.31
CA PHE A 8 10.96 -55.42 44.09
C PHE A 8 10.43 -54.54 42.95
N PHE A 9 9.31 -53.84 43.13
CA PHE A 9 8.65 -53.11 42.03
C PHE A 9 9.06 -51.62 41.89
N ALA A 10 9.74 -51.00 42.86
CA ALA A 10 10.03 -49.56 42.85
C ALA A 10 11.24 -49.16 42.00
N ARG A 11 12.17 -50.07 41.65
CA ARG A 11 13.39 -49.72 40.90
C ARG A 11 13.25 -49.78 39.37
N ARG A 12 12.27 -50.50 38.81
CA ARG A 12 12.07 -50.58 37.37
C ARG A 12 11.33 -49.37 36.81
N SER A 13 10.48 -48.70 37.56
CA SER A 13 9.74 -47.52 37.11
C SER A 13 10.60 -46.29 37.01
N ALA A 14 11.63 -46.14 37.86
CA ALA A 14 12.55 -44.98 37.83
C ALA A 14 13.51 -45.01 36.61
N LEU A 15 13.95 -46.22 36.20
CA LEU A 15 14.83 -46.36 35.04
C LEU A 15 14.10 -46.11 33.71
N LEU A 16 12.82 -46.51 33.62
CA LEU A 16 12.00 -46.29 32.43
C LEU A 16 11.65 -44.80 32.23
N ALA A 17 11.36 -44.10 33.32
CA ALA A 17 11.12 -42.66 33.31
C ALA A 17 12.37 -41.85 32.92
N ALA A 18 13.58 -42.25 33.34
CA ALA A 18 14.84 -41.63 32.99
C ALA A 18 15.20 -41.85 31.51
N LEU A 19 14.93 -43.05 30.95
CA LEU A 19 15.16 -43.38 29.56
C LEU A 19 14.19 -42.63 28.61
N ILE A 20 12.93 -42.46 29.01
CA ILE A 20 11.94 -41.70 28.24
C ILE A 20 12.29 -40.18 28.28
N GLY A 21 12.72 -39.67 29.42
CA GLY A 21 13.18 -38.28 29.57
C GLY A 21 14.42 -37.98 28.71
N PHE A 22 15.38 -38.91 28.63
CA PHE A 22 16.61 -38.75 27.86
C PHE A 22 16.35 -38.84 26.35
N SER A 23 15.44 -39.73 25.91
CA SER A 23 15.01 -39.81 24.51
C SER A 23 14.23 -38.58 24.08
N ALA A 24 13.40 -38.02 24.94
CA ALA A 24 12.65 -36.79 24.63
C ALA A 24 13.59 -35.57 24.53
N ALA A 25 14.60 -35.46 25.42
CA ALA A 25 15.60 -34.40 25.38
C ALA A 25 16.49 -34.49 24.12
N LEU A 26 16.97 -35.69 23.76
CA LEU A 26 17.72 -35.91 22.52
C LEU A 26 16.89 -35.61 21.25
N SER A 27 15.60 -35.96 21.25
CA SER A 27 14.70 -35.66 20.13
C SER A 27 14.42 -34.15 20.03
N CYS A 28 14.39 -33.42 21.15
CA CYS A 28 14.22 -31.97 21.18
C CYS A 28 15.51 -31.26 20.69
N CYS A 29 16.69 -31.69 21.13
CA CYS A 29 17.97 -31.17 20.65
C CYS A 29 18.17 -31.43 19.16
N ASN A 30 17.89 -32.66 18.66
CA ASN A 30 17.99 -32.96 17.25
C ASN A 30 17.01 -32.13 16.40
N ARG A 31 15.80 -31.86 16.89
CA ARG A 31 14.87 -30.96 16.18
C ARG A 31 15.33 -29.51 16.18
N GLN A 32 15.95 -29.03 17.24
CA GLN A 32 16.51 -27.68 17.28
C GLN A 32 17.73 -27.54 16.37
N GLU A 33 18.62 -28.53 16.33
CA GLU A 33 19.76 -28.55 15.40
C GLU A 33 19.32 -28.66 13.94
N GLU A 34 18.31 -29.48 13.64
CA GLU A 34 17.74 -29.60 12.31
C GLU A 34 17.03 -28.31 11.87
N ALA A 35 16.30 -27.66 12.77
CA ALA A 35 15.67 -26.36 12.51
C ALA A 35 16.69 -25.25 12.33
N ALA A 36 17.76 -25.22 13.15
CA ALA A 36 18.86 -24.28 13.01
C ALA A 36 19.64 -24.51 11.70
N GLY A 37 19.88 -25.77 11.33
CA GLY A 37 20.51 -26.12 10.05
C GLY A 37 19.68 -25.72 8.84
N LYS A 38 18.37 -25.92 8.88
CA LYS A 38 17.44 -25.46 7.82
C LYS A 38 17.41 -23.95 7.73
N SER A 39 17.39 -23.23 8.86
CA SER A 39 17.45 -21.77 8.88
C SER A 39 18.75 -21.24 8.29
N ALA A 40 19.90 -21.79 8.67
CA ALA A 40 21.20 -21.40 8.11
C ALA A 40 21.31 -21.65 6.61
N ALA A 41 20.82 -22.81 6.12
CA ALA A 41 20.79 -23.13 4.69
C ALA A 41 19.84 -22.22 3.91
N SER A 42 18.72 -21.82 4.51
CA SER A 42 17.77 -20.85 3.94
C SER A 42 18.42 -19.46 3.80
N ILE A 43 19.09 -18.97 4.83
CA ILE A 43 19.80 -17.67 4.79
C ILE A 43 20.91 -17.69 3.73
N ALA A 44 21.64 -18.79 3.58
CA ALA A 44 22.71 -18.91 2.59
C ALA A 44 22.21 -18.87 1.13
N SER A 45 20.94 -19.17 0.87
CA SER A 45 20.32 -19.12 -0.46
C SER A 45 19.49 -17.86 -0.73
N ALA A 46 19.26 -17.03 0.29
CA ALA A 46 18.60 -15.75 0.14
C ALA A 46 19.54 -14.71 -0.50
N SER A 47 18.97 -13.74 -1.20
CA SER A 47 19.71 -12.57 -1.69
C SER A 47 20.24 -11.76 -0.50
N PRO A 48 21.55 -11.48 -0.42
CA PRO A 48 22.09 -10.71 0.68
C PRO A 48 21.56 -9.28 0.66
N GLY A 49 21.48 -8.65 1.84
CA GLY A 49 21.07 -7.26 1.95
C GLY A 49 20.26 -6.96 3.21
N TYR A 50 19.81 -5.72 3.27
CA TYR A 50 19.01 -5.21 4.37
C TYR A 50 17.61 -4.82 3.86
N THR A 51 16.58 -5.19 4.60
CA THR A 51 15.20 -4.97 4.19
C THR A 51 14.58 -3.82 4.98
N LEU A 52 14.16 -2.76 4.28
CA LEU A 52 13.37 -1.68 4.85
C LEU A 52 11.94 -2.16 5.03
N VAL A 53 11.43 -2.09 6.26
CA VAL A 53 10.08 -2.54 6.61
C VAL A 53 9.19 -1.33 6.85
N GLN A 54 8.10 -1.26 6.11
CA GLN A 54 7.16 -0.14 6.10
C GLN A 54 5.89 -0.52 6.88
N THR A 55 5.96 -0.48 8.20
CA THR A 55 4.82 -0.78 9.07
C THR A 55 3.88 0.43 9.15
N LEU A 56 2.63 0.23 8.72
CA LEU A 56 1.60 1.28 8.77
C LEU A 56 1.40 1.80 10.19
N THR A 57 1.18 3.10 10.29
CA THR A 57 0.94 3.81 11.56
C THR A 57 2.10 3.77 12.56
N SER A 58 3.24 3.16 12.23
CA SER A 58 4.45 3.27 13.03
C SER A 58 5.08 4.65 12.87
N MET A 59 5.63 5.18 13.96
CA MET A 59 6.50 6.36 13.92
C MET A 59 7.92 5.98 13.50
N ASP A 60 8.28 4.70 13.68
CA ASP A 60 9.57 4.15 13.31
C ASP A 60 9.52 3.48 11.94
N THR A 61 10.62 3.57 11.21
CA THR A 61 10.88 2.82 9.97
C THR A 61 12.17 2.03 10.19
N ASP A 62 12.06 0.71 10.10
CA ASP A 62 13.15 -0.21 10.45
C ASP A 62 13.86 -0.76 9.21
N LEU A 63 15.18 -0.83 9.29
CA LEU A 63 16.02 -1.59 8.36
C LEU A 63 16.49 -2.85 9.08
N ILE A 64 16.17 -4.02 8.55
CA ILE A 64 16.48 -5.31 9.17
C ILE A 64 17.44 -6.14 8.32
N ASP A 65 18.21 -7.01 9.00
CA ASP A 65 19.01 -8.05 8.33
C ASP A 65 18.17 -9.29 7.97
N LEU A 66 18.81 -10.31 7.41
CA LEU A 66 18.13 -11.56 7.02
C LEU A 66 17.60 -12.36 8.22
N GLU A 67 18.20 -12.20 9.39
CA GLU A 67 17.73 -12.78 10.65
C GLU A 67 16.53 -12.01 11.23
N GLY A 68 16.22 -10.82 10.67
CA GLY A 68 15.15 -9.93 11.12
C GLY A 68 15.55 -9.06 12.31
N ARG A 69 16.85 -8.89 12.57
CA ARG A 69 17.35 -7.98 13.59
C ARG A 69 17.42 -6.57 13.03
N VAL A 70 16.99 -5.58 13.77
CA VAL A 70 17.07 -4.17 13.35
C VAL A 70 18.53 -3.73 13.34
N VAL A 71 19.02 -3.32 12.18
CA VAL A 71 20.38 -2.78 12.00
C VAL A 71 20.38 -1.25 11.93
N HIS A 72 19.23 -0.65 11.61
CA HIS A 72 19.03 0.79 11.65
C HIS A 72 17.56 1.13 11.85
N ARG A 73 17.29 2.28 12.48
CA ARG A 73 15.93 2.78 12.73
C ARG A 73 15.88 4.29 12.56
N TRP A 74 14.92 4.74 11.77
CA TRP A 74 14.53 6.15 11.71
C TRP A 74 13.27 6.34 12.54
N SER A 75 13.30 7.29 13.48
CA SER A 75 12.13 7.71 14.25
C SER A 75 11.64 9.07 13.76
N SER A 76 10.34 9.21 13.58
CA SER A 76 9.69 10.42 13.09
C SER A 76 8.64 10.91 14.10
N SER A 77 8.23 12.18 13.97
CA SER A 77 7.06 12.73 14.64
C SER A 77 5.75 12.35 13.95
N TYR A 78 5.81 11.87 12.70
CA TYR A 78 4.66 11.41 11.93
C TYR A 78 4.59 9.90 11.88
N LYS A 79 3.36 9.37 11.89
CA LYS A 79 3.10 7.97 11.53
C LYS A 79 3.32 7.75 10.04
N LEU A 80 3.81 6.57 9.67
CA LEU A 80 3.95 6.18 8.27
C LEU A 80 2.57 6.05 7.61
N GLY A 81 2.41 6.70 6.44
CA GLY A 81 1.18 6.67 5.64
C GLY A 81 1.15 5.56 4.60
N GLY A 82 2.30 5.20 4.04
CA GLY A 82 2.41 4.22 2.95
C GLY A 82 3.86 3.99 2.55
N GLY A 83 4.28 4.49 1.40
CA GLY A 83 5.63 4.27 0.84
C GLY A 83 6.76 4.93 1.65
N ALA A 84 7.91 4.22 1.71
CA ALA A 84 9.17 4.74 2.26
C ALA A 84 10.37 4.17 1.48
N TYR A 85 11.37 5.02 1.18
CA TYR A 85 12.49 4.65 0.30
C TYR A 85 13.80 5.27 0.77
N ILE A 86 14.86 4.44 0.86
CA ILE A 86 16.22 4.90 1.14
C ILE A 86 16.82 5.45 -0.16
N GLN A 87 17.29 6.68 -0.12
CA GLN A 87 17.99 7.33 -1.22
C GLN A 87 19.48 6.92 -1.24
N PRO A 88 20.20 7.07 -2.37
CA PRO A 88 21.62 6.72 -2.45
C PRO A 88 22.52 7.41 -1.42
N ASN A 89 22.19 8.62 -1.00
CA ASN A 89 22.91 9.37 0.05
C ASN A 89 22.60 8.88 1.48
N GLY A 90 21.66 7.97 1.66
CA GLY A 90 21.25 7.41 2.93
C GLY A 90 20.05 8.14 3.58
N ASN A 91 19.51 9.17 2.94
CA ASN A 91 18.28 9.79 3.41
C ASN A 91 17.08 8.87 3.21
N LEU A 92 16.08 8.98 4.07
CA LEU A 92 14.81 8.28 3.99
C LEU A 92 13.73 9.25 3.51
N LEU A 93 13.18 9.02 2.31
CA LEU A 93 11.94 9.65 1.84
C LEU A 93 10.76 8.79 2.26
N ARG A 94 9.72 9.37 2.87
CA ARG A 94 8.52 8.63 3.29
C ARG A 94 7.25 9.46 3.24
N THR A 95 6.10 8.80 3.02
CA THR A 95 4.78 9.39 3.22
C THR A 95 4.43 9.40 4.70
N CYS A 96 3.67 10.39 5.12
CA CYS A 96 3.33 10.63 6.51
C CYS A 96 1.83 10.83 6.69
N ILE A 97 1.27 10.26 7.75
CA ILE A 97 -0.12 10.55 8.15
C ILE A 97 -0.13 11.92 8.82
N LEU A 98 -0.79 12.87 8.16
CA LEU A 98 -1.02 14.19 8.71
C LEU A 98 -2.04 14.10 9.86
N PRO A 99 -1.67 14.45 11.11
CA PRO A 99 -2.63 14.49 12.21
C PRO A 99 -3.76 15.48 11.91
N ARG A 100 -5.00 15.05 12.12
CA ARG A 100 -6.19 15.87 11.83
C ARG A 100 -6.29 16.30 10.36
N ASN A 101 -5.94 15.40 9.45
CA ASN A 101 -6.16 15.61 8.02
C ASN A 101 -7.62 16.04 7.79
N PRO A 102 -7.88 17.19 7.15
CA PRO A 102 -9.25 17.69 6.94
C PRO A 102 -10.05 16.89 5.91
N PHE A 103 -9.37 16.09 5.07
CA PHE A 103 -10.04 15.17 4.15
C PHE A 103 -10.73 14.02 4.91
N ASN A 104 -11.65 13.33 4.25
CA ASN A 104 -12.39 12.23 4.86
C ASN A 104 -11.47 11.14 5.40
N SER A 105 -11.51 10.92 6.72
CA SER A 105 -10.67 9.93 7.42
C SER A 105 -10.91 8.48 6.99
N ALA A 106 -12.02 8.19 6.30
CA ALA A 106 -12.30 6.88 5.74
C ALA A 106 -11.51 6.59 4.45
N CYS A 107 -10.79 7.57 3.89
CA CYS A 107 -9.93 7.36 2.72
C CYS A 107 -8.84 6.34 3.06
N PRO A 108 -8.77 5.21 2.32
CA PRO A 108 -7.75 4.21 2.56
C PRO A 108 -6.36 4.74 2.19
N GLY A 109 -5.33 4.36 2.97
CA GLY A 109 -3.96 4.81 2.74
C GLY A 109 -3.75 6.32 2.88
N LEU A 110 -4.69 7.02 3.55
CA LEU A 110 -4.62 8.46 3.79
C LEU A 110 -3.29 8.84 4.43
N SER A 111 -2.56 9.76 3.78
CA SER A 111 -1.30 10.33 4.31
C SER A 111 -1.42 11.84 4.54
N GLY A 112 -1.41 12.65 3.52
CA GLY A 112 -1.52 14.10 3.57
C GLY A 112 -0.19 14.83 3.80
N ALA A 113 0.91 14.08 4.03
CA ALA A 113 2.23 14.66 4.18
C ALA A 113 3.34 13.73 3.65
N ALA A 114 4.51 14.30 3.41
CA ALA A 114 5.75 13.59 3.10
C ALA A 114 6.93 14.25 3.82
N GLU A 115 8.00 13.49 4.10
CA GLU A 115 9.21 14.00 4.72
C GLU A 115 10.46 13.31 4.18
N ILE A 116 11.60 14.00 4.34
CA ILE A 116 12.93 13.45 4.15
C ILE A 116 13.66 13.52 5.49
N LEU A 117 14.11 12.37 5.99
CA LEU A 117 14.97 12.26 7.16
C LEU A 117 16.41 11.96 6.71
N ASP A 118 17.41 12.51 7.39
CA ASP A 118 18.77 12.04 7.21
C ASP A 118 18.99 10.67 7.88
N TRP A 119 20.21 10.12 7.77
CA TRP A 119 20.52 8.83 8.40
C TRP A 119 20.33 8.84 9.91
N ASP A 120 20.60 9.95 10.56
CA ASP A 120 20.50 10.09 12.03
C ASP A 120 19.07 10.41 12.51
N GLY A 121 18.09 10.46 11.59
CA GLY A 121 16.69 10.72 11.88
C GLY A 121 16.32 12.20 11.97
N ASN A 122 17.22 13.13 11.61
CA ASN A 122 16.89 14.55 11.58
C ASN A 122 16.03 14.85 10.36
N GLN A 123 14.94 15.59 10.55
CA GLN A 123 14.07 16.01 9.45
C GLN A 123 14.76 17.09 8.63
N LEU A 124 15.10 16.78 7.39
CA LEU A 124 15.69 17.70 6.42
C LEU A 124 14.64 18.53 5.70
N TRP A 125 13.50 17.88 5.37
CA TRP A 125 12.41 18.49 4.64
C TRP A 125 11.09 17.82 5.00
N SER A 126 9.99 18.57 4.92
CA SER A 126 8.63 18.04 4.99
C SER A 126 7.69 18.86 4.12
N TYR A 127 6.59 18.24 3.70
CA TYR A 127 5.54 18.88 2.92
C TYR A 127 4.18 18.35 3.37
N GLU A 128 3.27 19.25 3.68
CA GLU A 128 1.88 18.93 4.03
C GLU A 128 0.95 19.41 2.94
N PHE A 129 0.10 18.53 2.45
CA PHE A 129 -0.90 18.85 1.45
C PHE A 129 -2.21 18.12 1.75
N ALA A 130 -3.14 18.84 2.37
CA ALA A 130 -4.48 18.36 2.67
C ALA A 130 -5.45 19.52 2.81
N THR A 131 -6.57 19.41 2.14
CA THR A 131 -7.75 20.27 2.24
C THR A 131 -8.98 19.40 2.48
N PRO A 132 -10.17 19.96 2.72
CA PRO A 132 -11.41 19.16 2.75
C PRO A 132 -11.66 18.39 1.43
N ASP A 133 -11.14 18.88 0.31
CA ASP A 133 -11.45 18.39 -1.03
C ASP A 133 -10.31 17.61 -1.69
N GLN A 134 -9.09 17.70 -1.17
CA GLN A 134 -7.89 17.07 -1.74
C GLN A 134 -6.89 16.67 -0.66
N THR A 135 -6.17 15.57 -0.88
CA THR A 135 -5.06 15.15 0.00
C THR A 135 -4.13 14.18 -0.70
N LEU A 136 -2.95 13.95 -0.11
CA LEU A 136 -2.03 12.89 -0.54
C LEU A 136 -2.43 11.54 0.08
N HIS A 137 -2.16 10.46 -0.63
CA HIS A 137 -2.36 9.09 -0.12
C HIS A 137 -1.34 8.09 -0.71
N HIS A 138 -1.18 6.95 -0.05
CA HIS A 138 -0.41 5.77 -0.42
C HIS A 138 1.07 6.01 -0.69
N ASP A 139 1.47 6.40 -1.90
CA ASP A 139 2.82 6.19 -2.38
C ASP A 139 3.46 7.43 -2.99
N ILE A 140 4.80 7.43 -3.01
CA ILE A 140 5.63 8.51 -3.56
C ILE A 140 6.85 7.91 -4.26
N THR A 141 7.45 8.64 -5.20
CA THR A 141 8.73 8.25 -5.79
C THR A 141 9.61 9.48 -6.07
N LEU A 142 10.92 9.32 -5.84
CA LEU A 142 11.89 10.37 -6.14
C LEU A 142 12.28 10.30 -7.62
N LEU A 143 12.31 11.45 -8.29
CA LEU A 143 12.83 11.60 -9.65
C LEU A 143 14.33 11.91 -9.65
N PRO A 144 15.04 11.60 -10.76
CA PRO A 144 16.49 11.91 -10.87
C PRO A 144 16.84 13.39 -10.74
N ASN A 145 15.89 14.29 -11.09
CA ASN A 145 16.04 15.73 -10.94
C ASN A 145 15.83 16.24 -9.50
N GLY A 146 15.49 15.34 -8.57
CA GLY A 146 15.22 15.63 -7.17
C GLY A 146 13.79 16.05 -6.86
N ASN A 147 12.93 16.12 -7.85
CA ASN A 147 11.51 16.31 -7.64
C ASN A 147 10.88 15.00 -7.13
N ILE A 148 9.69 15.11 -6.57
CA ILE A 148 8.99 13.99 -5.94
C ILE A 148 7.62 13.83 -6.61
N LEU A 149 7.36 12.66 -7.20
CA LEU A 149 6.02 12.29 -7.63
C LEU A 149 5.22 11.76 -6.45
N MET A 150 3.98 12.24 -6.31
CA MET A 150 3.06 11.85 -5.23
C MET A 150 1.68 11.55 -5.78
N ILE A 151 1.04 10.53 -5.23
CA ILE A 151 -0.37 10.25 -5.52
C ILE A 151 -1.24 11.12 -4.61
N GLY A 152 -2.20 11.79 -5.19
CA GLY A 152 -3.24 12.53 -4.50
C GLY A 152 -4.64 12.02 -4.83
N VAL A 153 -5.59 12.38 -4.00
CA VAL A 153 -7.02 12.13 -4.20
C VAL A 153 -7.79 13.44 -4.10
N GLU A 154 -8.70 13.66 -5.03
CA GLU A 154 -9.62 14.81 -5.05
C GLU A 154 -11.06 14.32 -5.08
N GLN A 155 -11.97 15.08 -4.45
CA GLN A 155 -13.40 14.77 -4.52
C GLN A 155 -14.12 15.63 -5.55
N LYS A 156 -15.08 15.03 -6.26
CA LYS A 156 -16.00 15.71 -7.18
C LYS A 156 -17.43 15.50 -6.68
N SER A 157 -18.23 16.57 -6.74
CA SER A 157 -19.63 16.53 -6.33
C SER A 157 -20.48 15.63 -7.24
N ARG A 158 -21.66 15.27 -6.78
CA ARG A 158 -22.65 14.54 -7.57
C ARG A 158 -23.03 15.30 -8.83
N GLU A 159 -23.16 16.61 -8.74
CA GLU A 159 -23.49 17.52 -9.84
C GLU A 159 -22.39 17.51 -10.91
N ASP A 160 -21.11 17.57 -10.50
CA ASP A 160 -19.97 17.50 -11.41
C ASP A 160 -19.94 16.16 -12.16
N GLN A 161 -20.16 15.05 -11.44
CA GLN A 161 -20.19 13.71 -12.04
C GLN A 161 -21.32 13.59 -13.09
N ILE A 162 -22.53 14.09 -12.80
CA ILE A 162 -23.65 14.11 -13.76
C ILE A 162 -23.31 15.03 -14.93
N ALA A 163 -22.64 16.16 -14.69
CA ALA A 163 -22.27 17.11 -15.73
C ALA A 163 -21.35 16.51 -16.79
N ILE A 164 -20.53 15.50 -16.43
CA ILE A 164 -19.64 14.77 -17.35
C ILE A 164 -20.20 13.40 -17.80
N GLY A 165 -21.46 13.06 -17.49
CA GLY A 165 -22.12 11.87 -18.01
C GLY A 165 -21.95 10.61 -17.16
N ARG A 166 -21.70 10.75 -15.85
CA ARG A 166 -21.86 9.63 -14.91
C ARG A 166 -23.32 9.22 -14.86
N ASP A 167 -23.60 7.92 -14.99
CA ASP A 167 -24.94 7.36 -14.86
C ASP A 167 -25.44 7.50 -13.41
N PRO A 168 -26.51 8.27 -13.15
CA PRO A 168 -27.04 8.45 -11.80
C PRO A 168 -27.44 7.13 -11.11
N ALA A 169 -27.78 6.09 -11.87
CA ALA A 169 -28.13 4.78 -11.32
C ALA A 169 -26.92 4.05 -10.70
N ARG A 170 -25.70 4.44 -11.05
CA ARG A 170 -24.45 3.89 -10.53
C ARG A 170 -23.89 4.66 -9.33
N MET A 171 -24.51 5.80 -8.99
CA MET A 171 -24.04 6.69 -7.91
C MET A 171 -24.61 6.25 -6.56
N ARG A 172 -23.73 6.06 -5.57
CA ARG A 172 -24.06 5.64 -4.21
C ARG A 172 -23.83 6.74 -3.17
N ASN A 173 -22.98 7.72 -3.51
CA ASN A 173 -22.56 8.80 -2.63
C ASN A 173 -22.80 10.15 -3.33
N ASP A 174 -22.82 11.23 -2.53
CA ASP A 174 -22.94 12.60 -3.04
C ASP A 174 -21.62 13.16 -3.58
N VAL A 175 -20.52 12.49 -3.27
CA VAL A 175 -19.19 12.77 -3.81
C VAL A 175 -18.54 11.50 -4.34
N MET A 176 -17.54 11.60 -5.21
CA MET A 176 -16.68 10.52 -5.65
C MET A 176 -15.23 10.99 -5.64
N TRP A 177 -14.31 10.10 -5.26
CA TRP A 177 -12.88 10.38 -5.16
C TRP A 177 -12.17 9.92 -6.41
N PHE A 178 -11.38 10.85 -6.98
CA PHE A 178 -10.56 10.65 -8.17
C PHE A 178 -9.09 10.77 -7.81
N ASP A 179 -8.28 9.85 -8.30
CA ASP A 179 -6.83 9.95 -8.14
C ASP A 179 -6.25 11.02 -9.07
N TYR A 180 -5.19 11.68 -8.62
CA TYR A 180 -4.35 12.56 -9.41
C TYR A 180 -2.90 12.40 -8.99
N ILE A 181 -1.97 12.92 -9.78
CA ILE A 181 -0.54 12.87 -9.52
C ILE A 181 -0.01 14.30 -9.55
N ILE A 182 0.90 14.60 -8.62
CA ILE A 182 1.70 15.82 -8.65
C ILE A 182 3.18 15.49 -8.73
N GLU A 183 3.93 16.28 -9.49
CA GLU A 183 5.38 16.39 -9.35
C GLU A 183 5.69 17.64 -8.54
N LEU A 184 6.27 17.43 -7.37
CA LEU A 184 6.64 18.48 -6.45
C LEU A 184 8.14 18.71 -6.49
N LYS A 185 8.56 19.96 -6.72
CA LYS A 185 9.91 20.43 -6.52
C LYS A 185 10.05 20.92 -5.08
N PRO A 186 10.82 20.23 -4.21
CA PRO A 186 11.02 20.67 -2.83
C PRO A 186 11.62 22.07 -2.76
N THR A 187 11.12 22.90 -1.84
CA THR A 187 11.64 24.25 -1.58
C THR A 187 11.75 24.49 -0.08
N GLY A 188 12.84 25.12 0.35
CA GLY A 188 13.07 25.37 1.77
C GLY A 188 13.07 24.06 2.59
N ARG A 189 12.73 24.16 3.87
CA ARG A 189 12.65 23.02 4.80
C ARG A 189 11.24 22.43 4.93
N SER A 190 10.21 23.12 4.42
CA SER A 190 8.81 22.73 4.62
C SER A 190 7.91 23.23 3.49
N GLY A 191 8.37 23.19 2.25
CA GLY A 191 7.58 23.67 1.14
C GLY A 191 7.89 22.96 -0.17
N GLY A 192 7.10 23.28 -1.18
CA GLY A 192 7.29 22.76 -2.53
C GLY A 192 6.52 23.56 -3.56
N GLU A 193 6.96 23.48 -4.80
CA GLU A 193 6.30 24.00 -5.98
C GLU A 193 5.79 22.83 -6.81
N ILE A 194 4.49 22.78 -7.11
CA ILE A 194 3.92 21.80 -8.04
C ILE A 194 4.34 22.24 -9.45
N VAL A 195 5.23 21.47 -10.08
CA VAL A 195 5.78 21.77 -11.40
C VAL A 195 5.09 21.03 -12.51
N TRP A 196 4.42 19.91 -12.20
CA TRP A 196 3.61 19.11 -13.12
C TRP A 196 2.49 18.43 -12.33
N GLU A 197 1.35 18.23 -12.99
CA GLU A 197 0.23 17.46 -12.44
C GLU A 197 -0.56 16.77 -13.55
N TRP A 198 -1.16 15.65 -13.21
CA TRP A 198 -2.07 14.88 -14.06
C TRP A 198 -3.31 14.51 -13.25
N HIS A 199 -4.48 14.83 -13.76
CA HIS A 199 -5.75 14.54 -13.13
C HIS A 199 -6.53 13.52 -13.94
N MET A 200 -6.92 12.40 -13.32
CA MET A 200 -7.76 11.40 -13.95
C MET A 200 -9.05 12.01 -14.51
N TRP A 201 -9.58 13.02 -13.83
CA TRP A 201 -10.77 13.75 -14.21
C TRP A 201 -10.74 14.31 -15.64
N ASP A 202 -9.60 14.66 -16.17
CA ASP A 202 -9.43 15.27 -17.48
C ASP A 202 -9.47 14.25 -18.63
N HIS A 203 -9.38 12.94 -18.32
CA HIS A 203 -9.24 11.87 -19.31
C HIS A 203 -10.42 10.90 -19.35
N LEU A 204 -11.60 11.37 -18.92
CA LEU A 204 -12.79 10.55 -18.83
C LEU A 204 -13.53 10.44 -20.18
N ILE A 205 -14.11 9.27 -20.42
CA ILE A 205 -15.02 8.98 -21.53
C ILE A 205 -16.29 8.30 -20.99
N GLN A 206 -17.39 8.39 -21.73
CA GLN A 206 -18.63 7.67 -21.46
C GLN A 206 -19.48 7.50 -22.72
N ASP A 207 -20.32 6.47 -22.75
CA ASP A 207 -21.27 6.15 -23.83
C ASP A 207 -22.74 6.27 -23.38
N PHE A 208 -22.99 6.86 -22.21
CA PHE A 208 -24.31 6.97 -21.58
C PHE A 208 -25.10 8.20 -22.05
N ASP A 209 -24.51 9.41 -21.98
CA ASP A 209 -25.17 10.68 -22.30
C ASP A 209 -24.52 11.37 -23.52
N LYS A 210 -25.23 11.32 -24.67
CA LYS A 210 -24.79 11.90 -25.95
C LYS A 210 -24.64 13.42 -25.92
N THR A 211 -25.19 14.11 -24.93
CA THR A 211 -25.13 15.57 -24.83
C THR A 211 -23.83 16.09 -24.22
N LYS A 212 -23.00 15.21 -23.66
CA LYS A 212 -21.77 15.57 -22.97
C LYS A 212 -20.57 15.57 -23.92
N LYS A 213 -19.59 16.45 -23.62
CA LYS A 213 -18.39 16.62 -24.48
C LYS A 213 -17.52 15.37 -24.58
N ASN A 214 -17.47 14.57 -23.52
CA ASN A 214 -16.70 13.32 -23.42
C ASN A 214 -17.50 12.09 -23.85
N TYR A 215 -18.63 12.27 -24.57
CA TYR A 215 -19.36 11.16 -25.15
C TYR A 215 -18.58 10.54 -26.29
N GLY A 216 -18.46 9.22 -26.30
CA GLY A 216 -17.79 8.46 -27.35
C GLY A 216 -18.00 6.96 -27.20
N VAL A 217 -17.54 6.19 -28.18
CA VAL A 217 -17.49 4.72 -28.09
C VAL A 217 -16.27 4.36 -27.25
N VAL A 218 -16.49 3.86 -26.04
CA VAL A 218 -15.41 3.57 -25.09
C VAL A 218 -14.35 2.63 -25.67
N ALA A 219 -14.79 1.60 -26.43
CA ALA A 219 -13.87 0.65 -27.07
C ALA A 219 -12.94 1.28 -28.11
N ASP A 220 -13.30 2.41 -28.71
CA ASP A 220 -12.47 3.11 -29.70
C ASP A 220 -11.38 3.98 -29.04
N HIS A 221 -11.47 4.19 -27.72
CA HIS A 221 -10.62 5.07 -26.93
C HIS A 221 -9.95 4.37 -25.75
N PRO A 222 -9.05 3.39 -25.98
CA PRO A 222 -8.37 2.67 -24.90
C PRO A 222 -7.43 3.57 -24.07
N GLU A 223 -7.10 4.77 -24.58
CA GLU A 223 -6.33 5.79 -23.85
C GLU A 223 -7.17 6.57 -22.84
N LYS A 224 -8.50 6.37 -22.79
CA LYS A 224 -9.41 7.07 -21.88
C LYS A 224 -9.99 6.16 -20.81
N ILE A 225 -10.59 6.76 -19.80
CA ILE A 225 -11.11 6.10 -18.60
C ILE A 225 -12.64 6.17 -18.64
N ASP A 226 -13.31 5.01 -18.71
CA ASP A 226 -14.77 4.94 -18.68
C ASP A 226 -15.29 5.26 -17.27
N ILE A 227 -15.90 6.43 -17.11
CA ILE A 227 -16.46 6.86 -15.84
C ILE A 227 -17.60 5.94 -15.35
N ASN A 228 -18.22 5.19 -16.25
CA ASN A 228 -19.34 4.30 -15.94
C ASN A 228 -18.95 2.84 -15.74
N PHE A 229 -17.66 2.47 -15.86
CA PHE A 229 -17.24 1.07 -15.74
C PHE A 229 -17.39 0.54 -14.31
N ILE A 230 -16.94 1.29 -13.28
CA ILE A 230 -16.93 0.83 -11.90
C ILE A 230 -18.12 1.44 -11.16
N GLU A 231 -18.81 0.62 -10.36
CA GLU A 231 -19.68 1.12 -9.29
C GLU A 231 -18.81 1.58 -8.12
N GLU A 232 -19.25 2.63 -7.41
CA GLU A 232 -18.61 3.09 -6.19
C GLU A 232 -18.52 1.96 -5.14
N ASN A 233 -17.52 2.05 -4.26
CA ASN A 233 -17.39 1.20 -3.07
C ASN A 233 -16.66 -0.13 -3.22
N ILE A 234 -15.40 -0.04 -3.67
CA ILE A 234 -14.54 -1.21 -3.87
C ILE A 234 -14.22 -1.95 -2.57
N LEU A 235 -14.06 -1.22 -1.45
CA LEU A 235 -13.68 -1.82 -0.17
C LEU A 235 -14.86 -2.46 0.59
N ALA A 236 -16.08 -2.00 0.37
CA ALA A 236 -17.25 -2.56 1.04
C ALA A 236 -17.65 -3.96 0.57
N ARG A 237 -17.08 -4.46 -0.52
CA ARG A 237 -17.33 -5.82 -1.01
C ARG A 237 -16.95 -6.91 0.01
N GLY A 238 -16.01 -6.60 0.93
CA GLY A 238 -15.60 -7.49 2.02
C GLY A 238 -16.50 -7.44 3.27
N GLY A 239 -17.48 -6.55 3.34
CA GLY A 239 -18.38 -6.40 4.48
C GLY A 239 -17.72 -5.78 5.74
N ASN A 240 -18.49 -5.70 6.85
CA ASN A 240 -18.06 -5.04 8.09
C ASN A 240 -16.78 -5.62 8.70
N SER A 241 -16.51 -6.93 8.52
CA SER A 241 -15.31 -7.58 9.04
C SER A 241 -14.03 -7.09 8.34
N THR A 242 -14.10 -6.85 7.03
CA THR A 242 -12.97 -6.32 6.25
C THR A 242 -12.67 -4.89 6.65
N MET A 243 -13.68 -4.03 6.75
CA MET A 243 -13.51 -2.64 7.19
C MET A 243 -12.89 -2.57 8.60
N ALA A 244 -13.42 -3.34 9.56
CA ALA A 244 -12.86 -3.42 10.91
C ALA A 244 -11.39 -3.88 10.92
N ARG A 245 -11.04 -4.81 10.03
CA ARG A 245 -9.66 -5.27 9.86
C ARG A 245 -8.76 -4.16 9.32
N LEU A 246 -9.18 -3.44 8.28
CA LEU A 246 -8.42 -2.32 7.71
C LEU A 246 -8.23 -1.18 8.72
N GLN A 247 -9.25 -0.89 9.54
CA GLN A 247 -9.14 0.04 10.66
C GLN A 247 -8.13 -0.43 11.70
N SER A 248 -8.15 -1.72 12.07
CA SER A 248 -7.20 -2.28 13.06
C SER A 248 -5.75 -2.20 12.60
N LEU A 249 -5.52 -2.21 11.29
CA LEU A 249 -4.21 -2.06 10.67
C LEU A 249 -3.80 -0.59 10.47
N GLY A 250 -4.73 0.36 10.71
CA GLY A 250 -4.51 1.78 10.47
C GLY A 250 -4.53 2.20 8.99
N TYR A 251 -4.95 1.30 8.09
CA TYR A 251 -5.10 1.59 6.66
C TYR A 251 -6.27 2.51 6.36
N VAL A 252 -7.30 2.46 7.20
CA VAL A 252 -8.45 3.37 7.22
C VAL A 252 -8.54 3.99 8.61
N GLY A 253 -8.80 5.28 8.70
CA GLY A 253 -8.91 5.99 9.97
C GLY A 253 -7.59 6.27 10.69
N GLY A 254 -6.44 6.07 10.03
CA GLY A 254 -5.11 6.27 10.61
C GLY A 254 -4.84 7.69 11.12
N SER A 255 -5.51 8.70 10.55
CA SER A 255 -5.48 10.11 10.98
C SER A 255 -6.25 10.38 12.28
N GLY A 256 -6.97 9.38 12.83
CA GLY A 256 -7.73 9.49 14.10
C GLY A 256 -9.14 10.06 13.96
N GLY A 257 -9.63 10.30 12.74
CA GLY A 257 -11.01 10.69 12.49
C GLY A 257 -12.01 9.53 12.61
N PRO A 258 -13.31 9.80 12.80
CA PRO A 258 -14.33 8.77 12.86
C PRO A 258 -14.53 8.09 11.50
N VAL A 259 -14.70 6.78 11.50
CA VAL A 259 -15.03 5.99 10.32
C VAL A 259 -16.25 5.14 10.65
N ASP A 260 -17.34 5.34 9.92
CA ASP A 260 -18.50 4.46 10.00
C ASP A 260 -18.23 3.20 9.16
N PRO A 261 -18.14 2.02 9.78
CA PRO A 261 -17.87 0.78 9.06
C PRO A 261 -19.00 0.36 8.10
N ARG A 262 -20.15 1.04 8.17
CA ARG A 262 -21.31 0.78 7.31
C ARG A 262 -21.43 1.80 6.17
N ALA A 263 -20.66 2.89 6.22
CA ALA A 263 -20.69 3.89 5.16
C ALA A 263 -20.23 3.30 3.84
N SER A 264 -20.92 3.66 2.78
CA SER A 264 -20.40 3.52 1.42
C SER A 264 -19.22 4.46 1.28
N LEU A 265 -18.09 3.98 0.79
CA LEU A 265 -16.94 4.83 0.51
C LEU A 265 -17.07 5.38 -0.92
N PRO A 266 -16.86 6.66 -1.12
CA PRO A 266 -16.84 7.27 -2.45
C PRO A 266 -15.53 6.97 -3.22
N ASP A 267 -14.75 6.00 -2.76
CA ASP A 267 -13.48 5.54 -3.31
C ASP A 267 -13.71 4.78 -4.62
N TRP A 268 -13.31 5.37 -5.73
CA TRP A 268 -13.64 4.85 -7.05
C TRP A 268 -12.49 4.06 -7.68
N THR A 269 -11.33 4.66 -7.83
CA THR A 269 -10.21 4.07 -8.57
C THR A 269 -9.10 3.54 -7.69
N HIS A 270 -8.77 4.22 -6.62
CA HIS A 270 -7.83 3.76 -5.60
C HIS A 270 -6.46 3.42 -6.16
N ALA A 271 -5.73 4.42 -6.67
CA ALA A 271 -4.33 4.26 -7.04
C ALA A 271 -3.49 4.02 -5.77
N ASN A 272 -2.70 2.94 -5.74
CA ASN A 272 -2.00 2.51 -4.52
C ASN A 272 -0.48 2.31 -4.68
N SER A 273 0.05 2.50 -5.87
CA SER A 273 1.50 2.62 -6.11
C SER A 273 1.80 3.44 -7.34
N ILE A 274 2.97 4.12 -7.29
CA ILE A 274 3.51 4.94 -8.36
C ILE A 274 5.00 4.61 -8.55
N ALA A 275 5.41 4.40 -9.81
CA ALA A 275 6.81 4.26 -10.16
C ALA A 275 7.13 5.02 -11.44
N TYR A 276 8.39 5.40 -11.59
CA TYR A 276 8.90 6.16 -12.72
C TYR A 276 9.96 5.39 -13.48
N ASN A 277 9.91 5.48 -14.81
CA ASN A 277 10.91 4.94 -15.71
C ASN A 277 11.65 6.07 -16.41
N GLU A 278 12.88 6.35 -15.97
CA GLU A 278 13.70 7.45 -16.49
C GLU A 278 14.00 7.33 -17.99
N LYS A 279 14.24 6.10 -18.49
CA LYS A 279 14.57 5.88 -19.92
C LYS A 279 13.40 6.19 -20.84
N LEU A 280 12.21 5.84 -20.41
CA LEU A 280 11.00 6.05 -21.17
C LEU A 280 10.37 7.42 -20.87
N ASP A 281 10.73 8.04 -19.75
CA ASP A 281 10.09 9.22 -19.18
C ASP A 281 8.58 8.99 -18.99
N GLN A 282 8.27 7.87 -18.31
CA GLN A 282 6.92 7.38 -18.12
C GLN A 282 6.65 7.04 -16.65
N ILE A 283 5.40 7.21 -16.25
CA ILE A 283 4.90 6.85 -14.90
C ILE A 283 4.02 5.61 -15.04
N VAL A 284 4.16 4.64 -14.12
CA VAL A 284 3.21 3.54 -13.98
C VAL A 284 2.47 3.62 -12.65
N LEU A 285 1.17 3.40 -12.71
CA LEU A 285 0.26 3.37 -11.56
C LEU A 285 -0.34 1.98 -11.39
N SER A 286 -0.52 1.55 -10.14
CA SER A 286 -1.43 0.47 -9.79
C SER A 286 -2.78 1.05 -9.44
N VAL A 287 -3.81 0.76 -10.22
CA VAL A 287 -5.17 1.29 -10.04
C VAL A 287 -6.11 0.16 -9.69
N ARG A 288 -6.40 0.04 -8.38
CA ARG A 288 -7.08 -1.12 -7.80
C ARG A 288 -8.51 -1.29 -8.28
N GLY A 289 -9.25 -0.20 -8.43
CA GLY A 289 -10.67 -0.21 -8.75
C GLY A 289 -11.00 -0.90 -10.06
N PRO A 290 -10.45 -0.46 -11.19
CA PRO A 290 -10.65 -1.13 -12.47
C PRO A 290 -9.90 -2.48 -12.55
N GLY A 291 -8.94 -2.76 -11.65
CA GLY A 291 -8.09 -3.93 -11.72
C GLY A 291 -7.04 -3.80 -12.81
N GLU A 292 -6.37 -2.67 -12.89
CA GLU A 292 -5.42 -2.36 -13.96
C GLU A 292 -4.13 -1.72 -13.46
N LEU A 293 -3.06 -1.84 -14.25
CA LEU A 293 -1.98 -0.89 -14.27
C LEU A 293 -2.21 0.13 -15.40
N TRP A 294 -1.77 1.37 -15.19
CA TRP A 294 -1.81 2.42 -16.20
C TRP A 294 -0.43 3.04 -16.38
N VAL A 295 -0.05 3.30 -17.64
CA VAL A 295 1.19 4.00 -17.99
C VAL A 295 0.86 5.34 -18.61
N LEU A 296 1.49 6.41 -18.10
CA LEU A 296 1.33 7.80 -18.48
C LEU A 296 2.60 8.35 -19.12
N ASP A 297 2.44 9.31 -20.03
CA ASP A 297 3.54 10.09 -20.62
C ASP A 297 3.92 11.25 -19.69
N HIS A 298 5.07 11.15 -19.03
CA HIS A 298 5.58 12.22 -18.17
C HIS A 298 6.32 13.33 -18.95
N SER A 299 6.59 13.12 -20.24
CA SER A 299 7.24 14.12 -21.11
C SER A 299 6.34 15.31 -21.50
N THR A 300 5.09 15.31 -21.03
CA THR A 300 4.11 16.38 -21.23
C THR A 300 4.45 17.61 -20.39
N THR A 301 4.07 18.79 -20.86
CA THR A 301 3.90 19.94 -19.97
C THR A 301 2.66 19.74 -19.09
N ARG A 302 2.52 20.54 -18.04
CA ARG A 302 1.32 20.52 -17.17
C ARG A 302 0.03 20.76 -17.96
N GLU A 303 0.07 21.69 -18.93
CA GLU A 303 -1.08 22.01 -19.78
C GLU A 303 -1.40 20.87 -20.76
N GLU A 304 -0.37 20.20 -21.30
CA GLU A 304 -0.55 19.03 -22.17
C GLU A 304 -1.08 17.84 -21.40
N ALA A 305 -0.63 17.63 -20.16
CA ALA A 305 -1.10 16.56 -19.28
C ALA A 305 -2.60 16.64 -18.98
N ALA A 306 -3.21 17.84 -19.05
CA ALA A 306 -4.65 18.05 -18.88
C ALA A 306 -5.45 17.84 -20.19
N THR A 307 -4.81 17.45 -21.30
CA THR A 307 -5.44 17.32 -22.62
C THR A 307 -5.16 15.95 -23.27
N ASP A 308 -5.76 15.73 -24.43
CA ASP A 308 -5.54 14.54 -25.28
C ASP A 308 -4.42 14.74 -26.31
N LYS A 309 -3.57 15.78 -26.17
CA LYS A 309 -2.55 16.15 -27.16
C LYS A 309 -1.28 16.64 -26.47
N GLY A 310 -0.14 16.40 -27.10
CA GLY A 310 1.15 16.80 -26.58
C GLY A 310 1.95 15.62 -26.01
N GLY A 311 3.07 15.94 -25.39
CA GLY A 311 4.04 14.95 -24.96
C GLY A 311 4.75 14.26 -26.11
N ARG A 312 5.70 13.37 -25.78
CA ARG A 312 6.48 12.63 -26.77
C ARG A 312 5.64 11.72 -27.67
N HIS A 313 4.51 11.24 -27.14
CA HIS A 313 3.64 10.28 -27.83
C HIS A 313 2.38 10.92 -28.45
N GLY A 314 2.21 12.24 -28.32
CA GLY A 314 1.12 13.00 -28.93
C GLY A 314 -0.26 12.75 -28.32
N LYS A 315 -0.34 12.08 -27.17
CA LYS A 315 -1.59 11.71 -26.47
C LYS A 315 -1.90 12.60 -25.26
N GLY A 316 -1.05 13.60 -24.97
CA GLY A 316 -1.17 14.40 -23.75
C GLY A 316 -1.17 13.50 -22.52
N GLY A 317 -2.12 13.69 -21.60
CA GLY A 317 -2.28 12.87 -20.41
C GLY A 317 -3.09 11.58 -20.62
N GLY A 318 -3.49 11.23 -21.85
CA GLY A 318 -4.15 9.96 -22.15
C GLY A 318 -3.23 8.76 -21.88
N LEU A 319 -3.81 7.62 -21.47
CA LEU A 319 -3.05 6.41 -21.15
C LEU A 319 -2.24 5.92 -22.36
N LEU A 320 -0.93 5.73 -22.17
CA LEU A 320 -0.06 5.11 -23.17
C LEU A 320 -0.28 3.61 -23.25
N TYR A 321 -0.49 2.98 -22.09
CA TYR A 321 -0.68 1.55 -21.94
C TYR A 321 -1.52 1.27 -20.69
N ARG A 322 -2.32 0.22 -20.74
CA ARG A 322 -3.07 -0.32 -19.61
C ARG A 322 -3.15 -1.83 -19.71
N TRP A 323 -3.15 -2.51 -18.57
CA TRP A 323 -3.22 -3.97 -18.54
C TRP A 323 -3.83 -4.47 -17.23
N GLY A 324 -4.52 -5.61 -17.29
CA GLY A 324 -5.09 -6.29 -16.13
C GLY A 324 -6.58 -6.57 -16.27
N ASN A 325 -7.38 -5.65 -16.82
CA ASN A 325 -8.81 -5.85 -17.00
C ASN A 325 -9.36 -5.16 -18.26
N PRO A 326 -9.38 -5.84 -19.40
CA PRO A 326 -9.82 -5.21 -20.65
C PRO A 326 -11.31 -4.88 -20.70
N GLN A 327 -12.12 -5.33 -19.74
CA GLN A 327 -13.50 -4.88 -19.62
C GLN A 327 -13.60 -3.38 -19.31
N ALA A 328 -12.59 -2.83 -18.62
CA ALA A 328 -12.57 -1.42 -18.19
C ALA A 328 -12.58 -0.42 -19.36
N TYR A 329 -12.26 -0.89 -20.57
CA TYR A 329 -12.34 -0.12 -21.82
C TYR A 329 -13.07 -0.88 -22.93
N GLN A 330 -13.99 -1.78 -22.55
CA GLN A 330 -14.90 -2.51 -23.41
C GLN A 330 -14.21 -3.33 -24.54
N ARG A 331 -12.97 -3.78 -24.33
CA ARG A 331 -12.23 -4.67 -25.24
C ARG A 331 -11.96 -6.06 -24.67
N GLY A 332 -12.79 -6.52 -23.74
CA GLY A 332 -12.68 -7.84 -23.13
C GLY A 332 -13.93 -8.27 -22.38
N ALA A 333 -13.92 -9.52 -21.93
CA ALA A 333 -14.98 -10.15 -21.17
C ALA A 333 -14.53 -10.44 -19.71
N PRO A 334 -15.44 -10.81 -18.78
CA PRO A 334 -15.10 -11.06 -17.39
C PRO A 334 -14.02 -12.11 -17.14
N GLN A 335 -13.84 -13.07 -18.04
CA GLN A 335 -12.80 -14.10 -17.94
C GLN A 335 -11.40 -13.60 -18.32
N ASP A 336 -11.30 -12.44 -18.99
CA ASP A 336 -10.04 -11.88 -19.45
C ASP A 336 -9.36 -11.03 -18.36
N GLN A 337 -10.06 -10.79 -17.24
CA GLN A 337 -9.51 -10.08 -16.09
C GLN A 337 -8.37 -10.88 -15.45
N GLN A 338 -7.21 -10.24 -15.31
CA GLN A 338 -6.00 -10.80 -14.70
C GLN A 338 -5.76 -10.29 -13.28
N PHE A 339 -6.05 -9.01 -13.00
CA PHE A 339 -5.80 -8.37 -11.72
C PHE A 339 -7.04 -8.33 -10.83
N PHE A 340 -6.81 -8.61 -9.55
CA PHE A 340 -7.84 -8.69 -8.53
C PHE A 340 -7.35 -7.96 -7.26
N GLY A 341 -7.47 -6.62 -7.26
CA GLY A 341 -7.11 -5.77 -6.14
C GLY A 341 -5.62 -5.58 -5.91
N GLN A 342 -4.83 -5.55 -6.99
CA GLN A 342 -3.37 -5.51 -7.00
C GLN A 342 -2.75 -4.30 -6.27
N HIS A 343 -1.46 -4.47 -5.90
CA HIS A 343 -0.61 -3.44 -5.28
C HIS A 343 0.81 -3.51 -5.85
N ASP A 344 1.59 -2.45 -5.64
CA ASP A 344 3.03 -2.39 -5.88
C ASP A 344 3.44 -2.70 -7.32
N VAL A 345 2.79 -2.02 -8.27
CA VAL A 345 3.16 -2.08 -9.70
C VAL A 345 4.39 -1.22 -9.94
N HIS A 346 5.46 -1.80 -10.49
CA HIS A 346 6.65 -1.06 -10.88
C HIS A 346 7.47 -1.80 -11.95
N TRP A 347 8.34 -1.07 -12.67
CA TRP A 347 9.29 -1.70 -13.58
C TRP A 347 10.39 -2.43 -12.80
N ILE A 348 10.77 -3.61 -13.30
CA ILE A 348 11.97 -4.29 -12.84
C ILE A 348 13.17 -3.44 -13.28
N ALA A 349 14.00 -3.06 -12.31
CA ALA A 349 15.13 -2.16 -12.52
C ALA A 349 16.18 -2.73 -13.49
N ASP A 350 16.91 -1.84 -14.12
CA ASP A 350 18.03 -2.18 -15.00
C ASP A 350 19.07 -3.07 -14.31
N GLY A 351 19.62 -4.00 -15.07
CA GLY A 351 20.62 -4.95 -14.57
C GLY A 351 20.05 -6.14 -13.80
N LEU A 352 18.74 -6.14 -13.49
CA LEU A 352 18.07 -7.27 -12.87
C LEU A 352 17.43 -8.21 -13.90
N PRO A 353 17.29 -9.50 -13.60
CA PRO A 353 16.55 -10.42 -14.47
C PRO A 353 15.11 -9.96 -14.70
N GLY A 354 14.73 -9.81 -15.96
CA GLY A 354 13.44 -9.26 -16.36
C GLY A 354 13.41 -7.72 -16.46
N ALA A 355 14.57 -7.04 -16.46
CA ALA A 355 14.67 -5.59 -16.58
C ALA A 355 13.79 -5.03 -17.70
N GLY A 356 13.03 -3.96 -17.40
CA GLY A 356 12.06 -3.33 -18.30
C GLY A 356 10.68 -3.99 -18.33
N ASN A 357 10.52 -5.21 -17.80
CA ASN A 357 9.20 -5.77 -17.51
C ASN A 357 8.58 -5.09 -16.28
N ILE A 358 7.27 -5.20 -16.14
CA ILE A 358 6.52 -4.69 -14.99
C ILE A 358 6.23 -5.86 -14.05
N ILE A 359 6.49 -5.69 -12.75
CA ILE A 359 6.16 -6.67 -11.72
C ILE A 359 5.07 -6.12 -10.79
N VAL A 360 4.22 -7.00 -10.25
CA VAL A 360 3.06 -6.63 -9.45
C VAL A 360 2.70 -7.69 -8.43
N PHE A 361 2.24 -7.27 -7.26
CA PHE A 361 1.58 -8.12 -6.28
C PHE A 361 0.07 -8.13 -6.55
N ASN A 362 -0.46 -9.26 -7.04
CA ASN A 362 -1.87 -9.45 -7.32
C ASN A 362 -2.55 -10.06 -6.09
N ASN A 363 -3.25 -9.26 -5.32
CA ASN A 363 -3.80 -9.66 -4.03
C ASN A 363 -4.83 -10.80 -4.12
N GLY A 364 -5.54 -10.90 -5.26
CA GLY A 364 -6.51 -11.97 -5.46
C GLY A 364 -7.85 -11.70 -4.78
N ASP A 365 -8.16 -10.42 -4.49
CA ASP A 365 -9.43 -10.02 -3.89
C ASP A 365 -10.59 -10.30 -4.86
N ASN A 366 -11.53 -11.12 -4.41
CA ASN A 366 -12.72 -11.53 -5.21
C ASN A 366 -12.41 -12.35 -6.48
N ARG A 367 -11.30 -13.10 -6.54
CA ARG A 367 -11.12 -14.13 -7.58
C ARG A 367 -12.26 -15.15 -7.53
N LYS A 368 -12.73 -15.55 -8.70
CA LYS A 368 -13.82 -16.54 -8.80
C LYS A 368 -13.35 -17.99 -8.52
N ASP A 369 -12.07 -18.25 -8.69
CA ASP A 369 -11.45 -19.58 -8.58
C ASP A 369 -10.79 -19.84 -7.22
N GLY A 370 -10.99 -18.95 -6.23
CA GLY A 370 -10.53 -19.09 -4.86
C GLY A 370 -9.86 -17.83 -4.31
N ALA A 371 -9.67 -17.79 -2.99
CA ALA A 371 -8.98 -16.70 -2.30
C ALA A 371 -7.48 -17.03 -2.23
N TYR A 372 -6.67 -16.46 -3.13
CA TYR A 372 -5.22 -16.60 -3.14
C TYR A 372 -4.56 -15.41 -3.83
N SER A 373 -3.35 -15.08 -3.39
CA SER A 373 -2.51 -14.05 -4.02
C SER A 373 -1.54 -14.67 -5.02
N SER A 374 -1.06 -13.84 -5.95
CA SER A 374 -0.04 -14.23 -6.92
C SER A 374 0.90 -13.06 -7.20
N ILE A 375 2.09 -13.37 -7.71
CA ILE A 375 3.01 -12.37 -8.23
C ILE A 375 3.05 -12.52 -9.74
N GLU A 376 2.97 -11.40 -10.45
CA GLU A 376 2.90 -11.40 -11.90
C GLU A 376 4.04 -10.55 -12.47
N GLU A 377 4.73 -11.05 -13.49
CA GLU A 377 5.68 -10.28 -14.30
C GLU A 377 5.10 -10.13 -15.70
N ILE A 378 4.86 -8.89 -16.10
CA ILE A 378 4.26 -8.54 -17.39
C ILE A 378 5.37 -7.99 -18.30
N LYS A 379 5.50 -8.53 -19.51
CA LYS A 379 6.35 -7.98 -20.56
C LYS A 379 5.48 -7.11 -21.46
N PRO A 380 5.43 -5.78 -21.25
CA PRO A 380 4.61 -4.91 -22.06
C PRO A 380 5.10 -4.87 -23.52
N PRO A 381 4.21 -4.69 -24.51
CA PRO A 381 4.58 -4.63 -25.93
C PRO A 381 5.14 -3.24 -26.30
N VAL A 382 6.21 -2.82 -25.59
CA VAL A 382 6.85 -1.52 -25.79
C VAL A 382 7.72 -1.51 -27.04
N ARG A 383 7.58 -0.47 -27.87
CA ARG A 383 8.42 -0.20 -29.04
C ARG A 383 9.69 0.57 -28.64
N ALA A 384 10.62 0.66 -29.59
CA ALA A 384 11.88 1.37 -29.36
C ALA A 384 11.73 2.87 -29.07
N ASP A 385 10.64 3.47 -29.52
CA ASP A 385 10.28 4.87 -29.26
C ASP A 385 9.53 5.08 -27.93
N GLY A 386 9.29 4.01 -27.16
CA GLY A 386 8.57 4.04 -25.90
C GLY A 386 7.04 3.96 -26.03
N SER A 387 6.50 3.91 -27.25
CA SER A 387 5.08 3.65 -27.48
C SER A 387 4.72 2.17 -27.27
N TYR A 388 3.44 1.85 -27.17
CA TYR A 388 2.95 0.49 -26.94
C TYR A 388 2.13 -0.01 -28.12
N GLU A 389 2.36 -1.26 -28.49
CA GLU A 389 1.58 -1.90 -29.54
C GLU A 389 0.17 -2.24 -29.05
N ILE A 390 -0.80 -1.96 -29.90
CA ILE A 390 -2.18 -2.38 -29.73
C ILE A 390 -2.74 -2.67 -31.13
N GLU A 391 -3.41 -3.80 -31.28
CA GLU A 391 -4.16 -4.14 -32.48
C GLU A 391 -5.52 -3.46 -32.47
N ASP A 392 -6.03 -3.12 -33.64
CA ASP A 392 -7.33 -2.47 -33.76
C ASP A 392 -8.45 -3.37 -33.19
N GLY A 393 -9.27 -2.81 -32.31
CA GLY A 393 -10.34 -3.52 -31.62
C GLY A 393 -9.90 -4.56 -30.57
N ALA A 394 -8.61 -4.89 -30.49
CA ALA A 394 -8.10 -5.83 -29.48
C ALA A 394 -7.72 -5.13 -28.16
N PRO A 395 -7.67 -5.85 -27.05
CA PRO A 395 -7.09 -5.34 -25.81
C PRO A 395 -5.57 -5.20 -25.94
N TYR A 396 -4.96 -4.40 -25.06
CA TYR A 396 -3.51 -4.38 -24.92
C TYR A 396 -2.97 -5.75 -24.49
N GLY A 397 -1.92 -6.22 -25.19
CA GLY A 397 -1.14 -7.40 -24.81
C GLY A 397 -0.20 -7.15 -23.61
N PRO A 398 0.45 -8.20 -23.11
CA PRO A 398 0.32 -9.60 -23.52
C PRO A 398 -0.97 -10.26 -22.99
N GLU A 399 -1.41 -11.35 -23.61
CA GLU A 399 -2.57 -12.13 -23.13
C GLU A 399 -2.33 -12.71 -21.71
N LYS A 400 -1.09 -13.06 -21.39
CA LYS A 400 -0.69 -13.66 -20.11
C LYS A 400 0.61 -13.05 -19.60
N PRO A 401 0.83 -13.04 -18.28
CA PRO A 401 2.12 -12.62 -17.72
C PRO A 401 3.25 -13.52 -18.20
N ALA A 402 4.46 -12.94 -18.33
CA ALA A 402 5.68 -13.66 -18.72
C ALA A 402 6.14 -14.64 -17.62
N TRP A 403 5.86 -14.31 -16.36
CA TRP A 403 6.10 -15.17 -15.21
C TRP A 403 5.01 -14.93 -14.18
N ARG A 404 4.64 -16.02 -13.48
CA ARG A 404 3.67 -15.98 -12.37
C ARG A 404 4.13 -16.88 -11.25
N TYR A 405 4.07 -16.38 -10.03
CA TYR A 405 4.18 -17.19 -8.82
C TYR A 405 2.81 -17.36 -8.17
N VAL A 406 2.50 -18.59 -7.80
CA VAL A 406 1.35 -18.98 -6.97
C VAL A 406 1.88 -20.02 -5.99
N ALA A 407 1.51 -19.92 -4.73
CA ALA A 407 1.87 -20.95 -3.74
C ALA A 407 1.21 -22.29 -4.06
N GLU A 408 1.76 -23.37 -3.53
CA GLU A 408 1.20 -24.72 -3.65
C GLU A 408 1.11 -25.36 -2.26
N PRO A 409 -0.11 -25.58 -1.73
CA PRO A 409 -1.41 -25.20 -2.29
C PRO A 409 -1.62 -23.68 -2.38
N LYS A 410 -2.42 -23.21 -3.35
CA LYS A 410 -2.60 -21.80 -3.64
C LYS A 410 -3.24 -21.02 -2.49
N GLU A 411 -4.08 -21.67 -1.70
CA GLU A 411 -4.80 -21.14 -0.56
C GLU A 411 -3.88 -20.80 0.62
N ASP A 412 -2.66 -21.32 0.66
CA ASP A 412 -1.69 -21.05 1.72
C ASP A 412 -1.07 -19.65 1.61
N PHE A 413 -1.30 -18.94 0.50
CA PHE A 413 -0.79 -17.59 0.26
C PHE A 413 -1.91 -16.63 -0.12
N PHE A 414 -2.45 -15.91 0.85
CA PHE A 414 -3.48 -14.89 0.61
C PHE A 414 -3.27 -13.65 1.47
N SER A 415 -3.03 -12.52 0.80
CA SER A 415 -2.95 -11.20 1.40
C SER A 415 -3.85 -10.24 0.62
N GLN A 416 -5.07 -10.05 1.11
CA GLN A 416 -6.17 -9.37 0.40
C GLN A 416 -5.89 -7.88 0.10
N PHE A 417 -5.10 -7.22 0.96
CA PHE A 417 -4.77 -5.79 0.87
C PHE A 417 -3.30 -5.56 1.16
N LEU A 418 -2.81 -4.33 0.91
CA LEU A 418 -1.43 -3.96 1.12
C LEU A 418 -0.51 -4.85 0.25
N SER A 419 0.71 -5.09 0.75
CA SER A 419 1.65 -6.02 0.13
C SER A 419 2.53 -5.40 -0.94
N GLY A 420 3.62 -6.08 -1.24
CA GLY A 420 4.56 -5.64 -2.26
C GLY A 420 5.44 -6.77 -2.76
N VAL A 421 6.19 -6.48 -3.80
CA VAL A 421 7.06 -7.43 -4.47
C VAL A 421 8.33 -6.71 -4.93
N GLN A 422 9.44 -7.44 -5.05
CA GLN A 422 10.68 -6.89 -5.61
C GLN A 422 11.50 -7.99 -6.29
N ARG A 423 11.96 -7.75 -7.53
CA ARG A 423 12.98 -8.59 -8.15
C ARG A 423 14.34 -8.29 -7.54
N LEU A 424 15.08 -9.32 -7.14
CA LEU A 424 16.38 -9.23 -6.48
C LEU A 424 17.56 -9.50 -7.43
N PRO A 425 18.78 -9.04 -7.10
CA PRO A 425 19.95 -9.18 -7.97
C PRO A 425 20.31 -10.64 -8.34
N ASN A 426 20.04 -11.60 -7.45
CA ASN A 426 20.26 -13.02 -7.71
C ASN A 426 19.16 -13.69 -8.57
N GLY A 427 18.17 -12.91 -9.03
CA GLY A 427 17.03 -13.39 -9.81
C GLY A 427 15.85 -13.88 -8.98
N ASN A 428 16.00 -14.00 -7.66
CA ASN A 428 14.88 -14.30 -6.77
C ASN A 428 13.90 -13.14 -6.70
N THR A 429 12.74 -13.40 -6.14
CA THR A 429 11.70 -12.40 -5.91
C THR A 429 11.39 -12.32 -4.42
N LEU A 430 11.57 -11.14 -3.82
CA LEU A 430 11.10 -10.82 -2.48
C LEU A 430 9.60 -10.49 -2.55
N ILE A 431 8.83 -11.08 -1.66
CA ILE A 431 7.39 -10.90 -1.54
C ILE A 431 7.09 -10.43 -0.12
N CYS A 432 6.34 -9.35 0.02
CA CYS A 432 5.83 -8.86 1.29
C CYS A 432 4.33 -9.12 1.36
N ALA A 433 3.91 -10.09 2.16
CA ALA A 433 2.49 -10.34 2.47
C ALA A 433 2.04 -9.42 3.60
N GLY A 434 1.57 -8.22 3.26
CA GLY A 434 1.35 -7.12 4.20
C GLY A 434 0.31 -7.40 5.29
N MET A 435 -0.72 -8.20 4.97
CA MET A 435 -1.79 -8.56 5.92
C MET A 435 -1.33 -9.55 7.00
N SER A 436 -0.38 -10.43 6.69
CA SER A 436 0.20 -11.42 7.61
C SER A 436 1.52 -10.96 8.22
N ALA A 437 2.03 -9.81 7.78
CA ALA A 437 3.36 -9.29 8.16
C ALA A 437 4.48 -10.32 7.87
N GLU A 438 4.40 -11.00 6.75
CA GLU A 438 5.34 -12.03 6.33
C GLU A 438 6.14 -11.61 5.11
N LEU A 439 7.44 -11.85 5.16
CA LEU A 439 8.36 -11.70 4.02
C LEU A 439 8.73 -13.08 3.50
N ILE A 440 8.67 -13.25 2.18
CA ILE A 440 8.95 -14.52 1.50
C ILE A 440 9.92 -14.23 0.35
N GLU A 441 10.95 -15.06 0.18
CA GLU A 441 11.81 -15.00 -0.99
C GLU A 441 11.69 -16.29 -1.79
N VAL A 442 11.36 -16.15 -3.07
CA VAL A 442 11.19 -17.29 -3.99
C VAL A 442 12.17 -17.22 -5.15
N THR A 443 12.64 -18.38 -5.61
CA THR A 443 13.47 -18.49 -6.82
C THR A 443 12.64 -18.24 -8.08
N PRO A 444 13.26 -18.06 -9.26
CA PRO A 444 12.54 -17.99 -10.54
C PRO A 444 11.66 -19.23 -10.82
N SER A 445 12.02 -20.41 -10.25
CA SER A 445 11.21 -21.63 -10.35
C SER A 445 10.06 -21.71 -9.33
N GLY A 446 9.85 -20.67 -8.50
CA GLY A 446 8.79 -20.62 -7.48
C GLY A 446 9.14 -21.33 -6.16
N LYS A 447 10.37 -21.83 -5.99
CA LYS A 447 10.79 -22.46 -4.73
C LYS A 447 11.05 -21.39 -3.67
N THR A 448 10.40 -21.48 -2.51
CA THR A 448 10.70 -20.65 -1.34
C THR A 448 12.09 -20.99 -0.80
N VAL A 449 12.95 -19.98 -0.65
CA VAL A 449 14.33 -20.10 -0.13
C VAL A 449 14.52 -19.37 1.19
N TRP A 450 13.68 -18.40 1.52
CA TRP A 450 13.75 -17.67 2.78
C TRP A 450 12.38 -17.14 3.16
N THR A 451 12.08 -17.13 4.46
CA THR A 451 10.87 -16.51 5.03
C THR A 451 11.19 -15.80 6.33
N LYS A 452 10.47 -14.74 6.62
CA LYS A 452 10.51 -14.03 7.88
C LYS A 452 9.12 -13.54 8.27
N ASN A 453 8.64 -13.98 9.42
CA ASN A 453 7.44 -13.42 10.03
C ASN A 453 7.82 -12.25 10.93
N LEU A 454 7.19 -11.08 10.73
CA LEU A 454 7.39 -9.84 11.48
C LEU A 454 6.22 -9.56 12.45
N GLY A 455 5.19 -10.42 12.44
CA GLY A 455 4.00 -10.30 13.30
C GLY A 455 4.16 -10.93 14.69
N ASP A 456 5.15 -11.79 14.89
CA ASP A 456 5.40 -12.43 16.17
C ASP A 456 6.45 -11.64 16.95
N ALA A 457 6.05 -10.99 18.05
CA ALA A 457 7.01 -10.43 19.01
C ALA A 457 7.89 -11.58 19.56
N PRO A 458 9.23 -11.45 19.56
CA PRO A 458 10.08 -12.44 20.17
C PRO A 458 9.95 -12.35 21.69
N GLY A 459 9.36 -13.36 22.30
CA GLY A 459 9.21 -13.43 23.76
C GLY A 459 8.31 -14.52 24.28
N LYS A 460 7.65 -15.29 23.43
CA LYS A 460 6.98 -16.53 23.86
C LYS A 460 7.48 -17.70 23.03
N PRO A 461 8.29 -18.62 23.63
CA PRO A 461 8.52 -19.92 23.01
C PRO A 461 7.17 -20.57 22.77
N GLY A 462 6.88 -20.96 21.53
CA GLY A 462 5.65 -21.64 21.19
C GLY A 462 5.39 -22.84 22.09
N ALA A 463 4.51 -22.68 23.04
CA ALA A 463 3.97 -23.78 23.82
C ALA A 463 2.93 -24.52 22.96
N GLN A 464 3.40 -25.37 22.06
CA GLN A 464 2.58 -26.45 21.55
C GLN A 464 2.66 -27.61 22.54
N GLY A 465 1.79 -27.57 23.53
CA GLY A 465 1.47 -28.74 24.36
C GLY A 465 0.15 -29.37 23.92
N PRO A 466 0.04 -30.69 23.89
CA PRO A 466 -1.17 -31.39 23.46
C PRO A 466 -2.31 -31.17 24.44
N GLY A 467 -3.51 -30.99 23.89
CA GLY A 467 -4.74 -30.66 24.59
C GLY A 467 -5.03 -31.50 25.84
N ARG A 468 -5.35 -30.82 26.91
CA ARG A 468 -6.16 -31.36 27.99
C ARG A 468 -7.51 -30.63 28.01
N ARG A 469 -8.55 -31.38 27.71
CA ARG A 469 -9.90 -30.98 28.06
C ARG A 469 -9.98 -30.87 29.58
N ALA A 470 -10.34 -29.73 30.11
CA ALA A 470 -10.77 -29.56 31.48
C ALA A 470 -12.29 -29.44 31.49
N ALA A 471 -12.89 -30.28 32.30
CA ALA A 471 -14.30 -30.37 32.58
C ALA A 471 -14.79 -29.13 33.35
N GLY A 472 -16.04 -28.78 33.15
CA GLY A 472 -16.72 -27.65 33.75
C GLY A 472 -16.94 -27.78 35.25
N GLY A 473 -17.07 -26.66 35.90
CA GLY A 473 -17.65 -26.50 37.24
C GLY A 473 -18.26 -25.10 37.35
N PRO A 474 -19.39 -24.94 38.04
CA PRO A 474 -20.30 -23.81 37.92
C PRO A 474 -20.13 -22.72 38.98
N GLY A 475 -20.41 -21.49 38.60
CA GLY A 475 -21.15 -20.51 39.36
C GLY A 475 -20.50 -19.76 40.52
N ALA A 476 -20.50 -18.46 40.43
CA ALA A 476 -20.97 -17.57 41.49
C ALA A 476 -21.09 -16.12 40.93
N GLY A 477 -22.21 -15.51 41.24
CA GLY A 477 -22.68 -14.20 40.79
C GLY A 477 -22.17 -13.03 41.66
N PRO A 478 -22.83 -11.86 41.62
CA PRO A 478 -22.20 -10.55 41.52
C PRO A 478 -22.05 -9.82 42.85
N GLY A 479 -21.08 -8.96 42.93
CA GLY A 479 -20.87 -8.05 44.07
C GLY A 479 -20.69 -6.61 43.62
N ALA A 480 -21.47 -5.77 44.26
CA ALA A 480 -21.72 -4.36 44.01
C ALA A 480 -20.64 -3.39 44.48
N GLY A 481 -20.52 -2.28 43.78
CA GLY A 481 -20.66 -0.92 44.27
C GLY A 481 -19.60 -0.25 45.13
N GLY A 482 -19.25 0.96 44.73
CA GLY A 482 -18.93 2.04 45.60
C GLY A 482 -17.86 3.02 45.10
N PRO A 483 -18.06 4.32 45.34
CA PRO A 483 -17.52 5.42 44.51
C PRO A 483 -16.39 6.19 45.17
N GLY A 484 -15.69 7.00 44.41
CA GLY A 484 -14.81 8.01 44.97
C GLY A 484 -13.97 8.78 43.97
N ALA A 485 -14.33 10.00 43.72
CA ALA A 485 -13.60 11.05 43.04
C ALA A 485 -12.59 11.73 44.00
N PRO A 486 -11.89 12.88 43.69
CA PRO A 486 -11.59 13.55 42.40
C PRO A 486 -10.14 14.11 42.31
N GLY A 487 -9.76 14.56 41.13
CA GLY A 487 -8.95 15.78 41.00
C GLY A 487 -7.46 15.67 40.81
N ALA A 488 -6.99 16.10 39.62
CA ALA A 488 -6.03 17.19 39.50
C ALA A 488 -5.78 17.54 38.03
N THR A 489 -6.05 18.76 37.74
CA THR A 489 -5.83 19.52 36.52
C THR A 489 -4.36 19.73 36.22
N GLY A 490 -3.98 19.64 34.95
CA GLY A 490 -2.65 20.03 34.47
C GLY A 490 -2.55 19.89 32.97
N ALA A 491 -3.14 20.82 32.22
CA ALA A 491 -2.90 20.93 30.79
C ALA A 491 -1.53 21.54 30.50
N PRO A 492 -0.72 20.99 29.59
CA PRO A 492 0.43 21.70 29.06
C PRO A 492 -0.05 22.74 28.01
N ARG A 493 0.48 23.94 28.14
CA ARG A 493 0.27 25.07 27.22
C ARG A 493 0.84 24.73 25.85
N PRO A 494 0.22 25.14 24.73
CA PRO A 494 0.82 25.03 23.41
C PRO A 494 2.00 26.01 23.30
N MET A 495 3.14 25.50 22.89
CA MET A 495 4.30 26.31 22.49
C MET A 495 3.98 26.89 21.11
N LEU A 496 3.80 28.20 21.04
CA LEU A 496 3.74 28.97 19.80
C LEU A 496 5.14 28.89 19.15
N ILE A 497 5.23 28.21 18.02
CA ILE A 497 6.40 28.29 17.14
C ILE A 497 6.11 29.47 16.20
N GLU A 498 6.88 30.55 16.34
CA GLU A 498 6.86 31.67 15.39
C GLU A 498 7.34 31.19 14.02
N PRO A 499 6.78 31.67 12.89
CA PRO A 499 7.24 31.29 11.57
C PRO A 499 8.60 31.92 11.30
N VAL A 500 9.61 31.07 11.15
CA VAL A 500 10.93 31.45 10.67
C VAL A 500 10.82 31.81 9.19
N GLY A 501 11.36 32.97 8.83
CA GLY A 501 11.24 33.58 7.51
C GLY A 501 11.63 32.69 6.34
N ASN A 502 10.90 32.89 5.27
CA ASN A 502 10.93 32.21 3.99
C ASN A 502 12.25 32.48 3.24
N HIS A 503 13.29 31.65 3.50
CA HIS A 503 14.49 31.61 2.67
C HIS A 503 14.45 30.32 1.85
N GLY A 504 14.25 30.44 0.52
CA GLY A 504 14.35 29.32 -0.40
C GLY A 504 15.72 28.63 -0.30
N LEU A 505 15.75 27.30 -0.44
CA LEU A 505 17.00 26.53 -0.49
C LEU A 505 17.85 27.01 -1.67
N ASN A 506 19.15 27.23 -1.44
CA ASN A 506 20.10 27.45 -2.52
C ASN A 506 20.51 26.11 -3.18
N ALA A 507 21.19 26.20 -4.33
CA ALA A 507 21.58 25.00 -5.09
C ALA A 507 22.45 24.01 -4.27
N ALA A 508 23.23 24.50 -3.30
CA ALA A 508 24.04 23.64 -2.43
C ALA A 508 23.18 22.90 -1.40
N GLU A 509 22.14 23.53 -0.87
CA GLU A 509 21.20 22.89 0.07
C GLU A 509 20.33 21.85 -0.64
N ILE A 510 19.93 22.09 -1.90
CA ILE A 510 19.24 21.11 -2.73
C ILE A 510 20.17 19.93 -3.03
N SER A 511 21.43 20.18 -3.39
CA SER A 511 22.44 19.13 -3.61
C SER A 511 22.70 18.31 -2.35
N PHE A 512 22.64 18.92 -1.17
CA PHE A 512 22.74 18.21 0.11
C PHE A 512 21.55 17.25 0.35
N LEU A 513 20.34 17.65 -0.03
CA LEU A 513 19.14 16.81 0.09
C LEU A 513 19.18 15.63 -0.88
N LEU A 514 19.76 15.81 -2.08
CA LEU A 514 19.74 14.84 -3.18
C LEU A 514 20.99 13.97 -3.27
N GLY A 515 22.10 14.41 -2.66
CA GLY A 515 23.43 13.79 -2.78
C GLY A 515 24.28 14.37 -3.93
N PRO A 516 25.60 14.07 -3.94
CA PRO A 516 26.57 14.76 -4.79
C PRO A 516 26.51 14.45 -6.29
N ASP A 517 25.74 13.45 -6.71
CA ASP A 517 25.69 12.97 -8.11
C ASP A 517 24.50 13.53 -8.92
N SER A 518 23.67 14.41 -8.34
CA SER A 518 22.55 15.02 -9.05
C SER A 518 23.01 16.27 -9.82
N VAL A 519 22.93 16.20 -11.16
CA VAL A 519 23.30 17.32 -12.05
C VAL A 519 22.08 18.21 -12.28
N LEU A 520 22.10 19.41 -11.74
CA LEU A 520 21.09 20.45 -11.98
C LEU A 520 21.31 21.09 -13.36
N SER A 521 20.43 20.83 -14.31
CA SER A 521 20.33 21.60 -15.55
C SER A 521 19.49 22.84 -15.29
N ALA A 522 20.03 24.03 -15.52
CA ALA A 522 19.30 25.27 -15.38
C ALA A 522 18.32 25.48 -16.55
N PRO A 523 17.04 25.88 -16.31
CA PRO A 523 16.12 26.21 -17.39
C PRO A 523 16.42 27.61 -18.00
N PRO A 524 16.06 27.85 -19.28
CA PRO A 524 16.19 29.16 -19.92
C PRO A 524 15.16 30.17 -19.37
N PRO A 525 15.45 31.49 -19.39
CA PRO A 525 14.57 32.51 -18.84
C PRO A 525 13.34 32.75 -19.72
N GLY A 526 12.15 32.75 -19.11
CA GLY A 526 10.88 33.07 -19.74
C GLY A 526 10.62 34.60 -19.80
N PRO A 527 9.73 35.07 -20.72
CA PRO A 527 9.44 36.47 -20.91
C PRO A 527 8.47 37.05 -19.85
N PRO A 528 8.48 38.41 -19.65
CA PRO A 528 7.70 39.04 -18.58
C PRO A 528 6.22 39.19 -18.93
N GLY A 529 5.33 38.89 -17.96
CA GLY A 529 3.89 39.03 -18.07
C GLY A 529 3.37 40.35 -17.53
N GLU A 530 2.38 40.89 -18.23
CA GLU A 530 1.63 42.10 -17.86
C GLU A 530 0.41 41.78 -16.99
N GLY A 531 0.11 42.64 -16.05
CA GLY A 531 -1.02 42.51 -15.13
C GLY A 531 -2.27 43.27 -15.60
N GLY A 532 -3.40 42.99 -14.98
CA GLY A 532 -4.62 43.81 -15.04
C GLY A 532 -5.77 43.26 -14.20
N PRO A 533 -6.66 44.09 -13.71
CA PRO A 533 -7.35 43.90 -12.42
C PRO A 533 -8.85 43.58 -12.49
N GLY A 534 -9.33 42.94 -11.39
CA GLY A 534 -10.60 43.22 -10.69
C GLY A 534 -11.94 43.00 -11.39
N ASP A 535 -12.89 42.33 -10.82
CA ASP A 535 -13.97 42.99 -10.07
C ASP A 535 -14.94 42.00 -9.40
N MET A 536 -15.52 42.46 -8.31
CA MET A 536 -16.49 41.77 -7.44
C MET A 536 -17.91 41.87 -7.96
N SER A 537 -18.77 40.87 -7.67
CA SER A 537 -20.09 41.08 -7.09
C SER A 537 -20.90 39.77 -7.01
N GLY A 538 -21.37 39.39 -5.83
CA GLY A 538 -22.52 38.49 -5.58
C GLY A 538 -23.74 39.34 -5.24
N PRO A 539 -24.80 38.82 -4.65
CA PRO A 539 -25.73 37.73 -4.76
C PRO A 539 -27.17 38.18 -5.05
N PRO A 540 -28.34 37.68 -4.69
CA PRO A 540 -28.82 37.03 -3.48
C PRO A 540 -29.92 35.94 -3.58
N GLY A 541 -30.10 35.16 -2.52
CA GLY A 541 -31.27 34.80 -1.74
C GLY A 541 -32.50 34.06 -2.33
N GLY A 542 -32.85 32.93 -1.70
CA GLY A 542 -33.90 31.96 -1.81
C GLY A 542 -35.36 32.46 -1.96
N PRO A 543 -36.40 31.64 -1.77
CA PRO A 543 -36.80 30.95 -0.52
C PRO A 543 -37.54 29.56 -0.67
N ASP A 544 -37.59 28.85 0.47
CA ASP A 544 -38.65 27.99 1.04
C ASP A 544 -39.43 26.92 0.27
N GLY A 545 -39.43 25.71 0.90
CA GLY A 545 -40.17 24.49 0.63
C GLY A 545 -41.72 24.58 0.67
N PRO A 546 -42.49 23.48 0.79
CA PRO A 546 -42.53 22.47 1.85
C PRO A 546 -42.99 21.02 1.48
N GLY A 547 -42.78 20.08 2.39
CA GLY A 547 -43.71 19.01 2.80
C GLY A 547 -43.92 17.84 1.84
N GLY A 548 -43.64 16.59 2.12
CA GLY A 548 -44.13 15.72 3.13
C GLY A 548 -44.96 14.56 2.55
N MET A 549 -44.83 13.35 3.13
CA MET A 549 -45.66 12.14 3.08
C MET A 549 -45.01 10.96 2.30
N GLY A 550 -44.66 9.85 2.97
CA GLY A 550 -45.56 8.80 3.41
C GLY A 550 -45.13 7.48 2.75
N GLY A 551 -44.51 6.53 3.45
CA GLY A 551 -44.23 5.19 2.95
C GLY A 551 -45.45 4.27 3.11
N PRO A 552 -45.38 3.08 2.54
CA PRO A 552 -46.04 1.90 3.12
C PRO A 552 -45.13 0.65 3.16
N PRO A 553 -45.62 -0.48 3.73
CA PRO A 553 -44.85 -1.37 4.59
C PRO A 553 -44.33 -2.65 3.93
N GLY A 554 -43.48 -3.35 4.69
CA GLY A 554 -42.71 -4.51 4.31
C GLY A 554 -43.49 -5.78 3.94
N GLY A 555 -42.79 -6.66 3.25
CA GLY A 555 -43.13 -8.05 2.99
C GLY A 555 -41.98 -8.99 3.41
N PRO A 556 -42.27 -10.29 3.70
CA PRO A 556 -41.47 -11.14 4.58
C PRO A 556 -40.30 -11.84 3.91
N GLY A 557 -39.28 -12.12 4.72
CA GLY A 557 -38.01 -12.72 4.36
C GLY A 557 -38.09 -14.17 3.83
N GLY A 558 -37.19 -14.42 2.87
CA GLY A 558 -36.81 -15.76 2.46
C GLY A 558 -35.41 -16.09 2.96
N ARG A 559 -35.27 -17.11 3.78
CA ARG A 559 -33.98 -17.69 4.20
C ARG A 559 -33.46 -18.59 3.09
N GLY A 560 -32.32 -18.20 2.49
CA GLY A 560 -31.52 -19.08 1.64
C GLY A 560 -30.52 -19.91 2.47
N PRO A 561 -30.11 -21.10 2.02
CA PRO A 561 -29.27 -22.02 2.81
C PRO A 561 -27.83 -21.54 2.91
N GLY A 562 -27.29 -21.62 4.13
CA GLY A 562 -25.93 -21.27 4.45
C GLY A 562 -24.90 -22.13 3.71
N GLY A 563 -23.95 -21.47 3.07
CA GLY A 563 -22.74 -22.09 2.57
C GLY A 563 -21.80 -22.52 3.70
N PRO A 564 -20.90 -23.49 3.48
CA PRO A 564 -20.04 -24.04 4.52
C PRO A 564 -19.05 -23.01 5.02
N GLY A 565 -19.08 -22.76 6.33
CA GLY A 565 -18.16 -21.86 7.01
C GLY A 565 -16.72 -22.32 6.85
N MET A 566 -15.85 -21.41 6.38
CA MET A 566 -14.41 -21.58 6.41
C MET A 566 -13.94 -21.75 7.86
N ARG A 567 -13.23 -22.84 8.12
CA ARG A 567 -12.46 -23.01 9.34
C ARG A 567 -11.21 -22.15 9.25
N PRO A 568 -10.90 -21.28 10.24
CA PRO A 568 -9.61 -20.62 10.28
C PRO A 568 -8.52 -21.67 10.56
N GLY A 569 -7.54 -21.78 9.68
CA GLY A 569 -6.33 -22.57 9.94
C GLY A 569 -5.52 -21.89 11.06
N GLY A 570 -5.09 -22.72 12.04
CA GLY A 570 -3.97 -22.55 12.98
C GLY A 570 -3.84 -21.23 13.75
N GLY A 571 -4.25 -21.25 14.96
CA GLY A 571 -4.09 -20.49 16.20
C GLY A 571 -2.90 -19.56 16.39
N GLY A 572 -2.81 -18.44 15.68
CA GLY A 572 -2.18 -17.22 16.11
C GLY A 572 -3.24 -16.13 16.03
N GLY A 573 -3.35 -15.26 17.01
CA GLY A 573 -4.20 -14.07 16.90
C GLY A 573 -3.81 -13.29 15.66
N PRO A 574 -4.75 -12.53 15.04
CA PRO A 574 -4.43 -11.75 13.85
C PRO A 574 -3.27 -10.80 14.16
N PRO A 575 -2.28 -10.65 13.24
CA PRO A 575 -1.20 -9.68 13.44
C PRO A 575 -1.78 -8.30 13.72
N THR A 576 -1.22 -7.62 14.70
CA THR A 576 -1.71 -6.31 15.16
C THR A 576 -1.23 -5.16 14.28
N LYS A 577 -0.27 -5.41 13.37
CA LYS A 577 0.38 -4.41 12.53
C LYS A 577 0.29 -4.84 11.05
N GLY A 578 -0.11 -3.92 10.18
CA GLY A 578 -0.04 -4.10 8.71
C GLY A 578 1.28 -3.60 8.18
N ILE A 579 1.86 -4.32 7.22
CA ILE A 579 3.02 -3.86 6.48
C ILE A 579 2.56 -3.40 5.10
N PHE A 580 2.81 -2.13 4.78
CA PHE A 580 2.46 -1.60 3.47
C PHE A 580 3.31 -2.25 2.39
N ARG A 581 4.64 -2.23 2.57
CA ARG A 581 5.63 -2.75 1.64
C ARG A 581 6.92 -3.10 2.36
N ALA A 582 7.78 -3.89 1.72
CA ALA A 582 9.16 -4.11 2.15
C ALA A 582 10.08 -4.06 0.94
N VAL A 583 11.23 -3.39 1.08
CA VAL A 583 12.22 -3.22 0.01
C VAL A 583 13.59 -3.66 0.51
N ARG A 584 14.23 -4.60 -0.19
CA ARG A 584 15.58 -5.07 0.13
C ARG A 584 16.63 -4.31 -0.69
N TYR A 585 17.58 -3.71 0.01
CA TYR A 585 18.73 -3.03 -0.54
C TYR A 585 19.94 -3.94 -0.44
N SER A 586 20.72 -4.04 -1.53
CA SER A 586 21.97 -4.79 -1.57
C SER A 586 22.97 -4.28 -0.51
N PRO A 587 23.88 -5.12 0.03
CA PRO A 587 24.87 -4.67 1.02
C PRO A 587 25.81 -3.57 0.49
N ASP A 588 26.02 -3.51 -0.82
CA ASP A 588 26.83 -2.51 -1.51
C ASP A 588 26.04 -1.26 -1.95
N HIS A 589 24.76 -1.15 -1.53
CA HIS A 589 23.97 0.04 -1.82
C HIS A 589 24.69 1.30 -1.32
N PRO A 590 24.77 2.39 -2.11
CA PRO A 590 25.54 3.60 -1.76
C PRO A 590 25.21 4.17 -0.39
N ALA A 591 23.96 4.07 0.03
CA ALA A 591 23.49 4.49 1.36
C ALA A 591 24.23 3.83 2.53
N PHE A 592 24.84 2.66 2.34
CA PHE A 592 25.49 1.92 3.43
C PHE A 592 27.00 2.11 3.47
N LYS A 593 27.56 2.81 2.48
CA LYS A 593 29.01 3.04 2.37
C LYS A 593 29.54 3.79 3.61
N GLY A 594 30.48 3.18 4.29
CA GLY A 594 31.11 3.77 5.51
C GLY A 594 30.24 3.72 6.76
N ARG A 595 29.07 3.08 6.70
CA ARG A 595 28.16 2.94 7.84
C ARG A 595 28.29 1.56 8.49
N LYS A 596 28.14 1.52 9.82
CA LYS A 596 28.14 0.28 10.57
C LYS A 596 26.74 -0.33 10.52
N MET A 597 26.63 -1.50 9.89
CA MET A 597 25.38 -2.22 9.71
C MET A 597 25.30 -3.42 10.67
N GLU A 598 25.41 -3.15 11.97
CA GLU A 598 25.32 -4.17 13.03
C GLU A 598 23.96 -4.10 13.72
N PRO A 599 23.44 -5.22 14.23
CA PRO A 599 22.20 -5.22 14.98
C PRO A 599 22.23 -4.25 16.18
N LEU A 600 21.19 -3.46 16.32
CA LEU A 600 21.01 -2.57 17.46
C LEU A 600 20.81 -3.40 18.74
N ALA A 601 21.38 -2.96 19.87
CA ALA A 601 21.23 -3.63 21.16
C ALA A 601 19.73 -3.66 21.55
N GLY A 602 19.14 -4.86 21.65
CA GLY A 602 17.73 -5.06 21.94
C GLY A 602 16.80 -4.87 20.74
N GLY A 603 17.34 -4.56 19.57
CA GLY A 603 16.55 -4.33 18.35
C GLY A 603 16.09 -5.62 17.69
N ILE A 604 14.84 -6.01 17.98
CA ILE A 604 14.11 -6.96 17.14
C ILE A 604 13.01 -6.15 16.46
N ALA A 605 12.82 -6.36 15.14
CA ALA A 605 11.77 -5.70 14.41
C ALA A 605 10.42 -5.99 15.07
N ALA A 606 9.75 -4.97 15.53
CA ALA A 606 8.42 -4.93 16.12
C ALA A 606 8.33 -5.10 17.66
N GLU A 607 8.32 -4.01 18.37
CA GLU A 607 7.42 -3.82 19.50
C GLU A 607 6.20 -2.99 19.11
#